data_cf6f1b204afa1f3ee855a3ff32a0110b
#
_entry.id   cf6f1b204afa1f3ee855a3ff32a0110b
#
_cell.length_a   1.000
_cell.length_b   1.000
_cell.length_c   1.000
_cell.angle_alpha   90.00
_cell.angle_beta   90.00
_cell.angle_gamma   90.00
#
_symmetry.space_group_name_H-M   'P 1'
#
loop_
_entity.id
_entity.type
_entity.pdbx_description
1 polymer ?
#
loop_
_entity_poly.entity_id
_entity_poly.type
_entity_poly.pdbx_seq_one_letter_code
_entity_poly.pdbx_strand_id
1 'polypeptide(L)'
;NKEWLEQLIWEVCNEWTWALPAHLSEQVLFNDQARVYIDLFSAETGQALAEIYEQVGEELSPIVANRIRKEVEERLILPFEKQSWEWEQKENNWSAVIGGCVGMACLSLLPKKSNRLERLLTKVDISLKNYLHSFGEDGICTEGVGYWGYGFGYYIYYAEKLAESTGNHYYLEINKVKKIAEFPGKVRINNTYLPFSDFSQPNLPSGLLSFCVSRFGADIPIETVSSLDYDKCYRFAHLYHNLRWTKKKESSVSNRQCDYFPDAQWFILNSVKQDLFFAAKGGDNRESHNHLDVGHFVFGNHEVLFLTDLGAGEYTKEYFHESKRYQYFVTSAKSHHLPILNGCSQVVNDGKAEVVRTDCANGEITYSLAETYSTESYIEKFTRHFSVHEQKKILVLHDRFCFSKAKNEIIENFVSPIEPVIEEKKVILRTSNEVVEIKFDTRFLISLNVIKKQYHRHDGGLCEAHQIQAMYQVAKETEIITSFVLM
;
A
#
# COMPACT_ATOMS: atom_id res chain seq x y z
N ASN A 1 0.93 -34.26 -15.35
CA ASN A 1 1.97 -34.25 -16.37
C ASN A 1 3.37 -34.20 -15.76
N LYS A 2 3.81 -35.32 -15.17
CA LYS A 2 5.04 -35.43 -14.39
C LYS A 2 6.27 -34.96 -15.16
N GLU A 3 6.43 -35.41 -16.41
CA GLU A 3 7.60 -35.09 -17.26
C GLU A 3 7.77 -33.58 -17.46
N TRP A 4 6.67 -32.85 -17.72
CA TRP A 4 6.71 -31.39 -17.85
C TRP A 4 7.13 -30.72 -16.55
N LEU A 5 6.62 -31.20 -15.41
CA LEU A 5 6.99 -30.65 -14.10
C LEU A 5 8.48 -30.86 -13.83
N GLU A 6 8.99 -32.09 -14.10
CA GLU A 6 10.41 -32.41 -13.93
C GLU A 6 11.33 -31.56 -14.82
N GLN A 7 10.92 -31.31 -16.08
CA GLN A 7 11.66 -30.43 -16.99
C GLN A 7 11.68 -29.00 -16.49
N LEU A 8 10.54 -28.45 -16.08
CA LEU A 8 10.46 -27.07 -15.52
C LEU A 8 11.33 -26.94 -14.25
N ILE A 9 11.24 -27.88 -13.32
CA ILE A 9 12.07 -27.88 -12.12
C ILE A 9 13.56 -27.91 -12.50
N TRP A 10 13.93 -28.72 -13.47
CA TRP A 10 15.30 -28.84 -13.92
C TRP A 10 15.84 -27.55 -14.50
N GLU A 11 15.04 -26.85 -15.34
CA GLU A 11 15.42 -25.55 -15.90
C GLU A 11 15.54 -24.47 -14.82
N VAL A 12 14.59 -24.39 -13.88
CA VAL A 12 14.70 -23.47 -12.74
C VAL A 12 15.97 -23.72 -11.92
N CYS A 13 16.34 -24.98 -11.72
CA CYS A 13 17.58 -25.34 -11.03
C CYS A 13 18.86 -25.01 -11.85
N ASN A 14 18.76 -24.90 -13.18
CA ASN A 14 19.87 -24.54 -14.07
C ASN A 14 20.11 -23.01 -14.16
N GLU A 15 19.13 -22.18 -13.80
CA GLU A 15 19.30 -20.72 -13.80
C GLU A 15 20.57 -20.32 -13.02
N TRP A 16 21.31 -19.38 -13.58
CA TRP A 16 22.56 -18.88 -12.96
C TRP A 16 22.31 -18.32 -11.55
N THR A 17 21.30 -17.48 -11.44
CA THR A 17 20.81 -16.93 -10.16
C THR A 17 19.30 -16.95 -10.13
N TRP A 18 18.71 -17.10 -8.94
CA TRP A 18 17.29 -16.91 -8.73
C TRP A 18 16.95 -15.46 -8.32
N ALA A 19 17.98 -14.67 -7.97
CA ALA A 19 17.79 -13.26 -7.64
C ALA A 19 17.51 -12.42 -8.89
N LEU A 20 16.63 -11.43 -8.74
CA LEU A 20 16.34 -10.50 -9.82
C LEU A 20 17.59 -9.65 -10.12
N PRO A 21 18.05 -9.53 -11.38
CA PRO A 21 19.22 -8.75 -11.73
C PRO A 21 19.18 -7.28 -11.22
N ALA A 22 17.98 -6.69 -11.16
CA ALA A 22 17.79 -5.34 -10.64
C ALA A 22 18.13 -5.19 -9.14
N HIS A 23 18.14 -6.28 -8.38
CA HIS A 23 18.48 -6.30 -6.96
C HIS A 23 19.97 -6.58 -6.71
N LEU A 24 20.74 -6.89 -7.77
CA LEU A 24 22.16 -7.17 -7.69
C LEU A 24 22.99 -5.96 -8.11
N SER A 25 24.10 -5.73 -7.43
CA SER A 25 25.10 -4.80 -7.95
C SER A 25 25.81 -5.41 -9.16
N GLU A 26 26.36 -4.58 -10.05
CA GLU A 26 27.11 -5.07 -11.22
C GLU A 26 28.30 -5.98 -10.81
N GLN A 27 28.90 -5.72 -9.66
CA GLN A 27 29.99 -6.51 -9.13
C GLN A 27 29.55 -7.91 -8.72
N VAL A 28 28.33 -8.08 -8.20
CA VAL A 28 27.79 -9.36 -7.74
C VAL A 28 27.19 -10.14 -8.90
N LEU A 29 26.51 -9.48 -9.85
CA LEU A 29 25.75 -10.10 -10.93
C LEU A 29 26.56 -11.12 -11.75
N PHE A 30 27.85 -10.88 -11.96
CA PHE A 30 28.72 -11.69 -12.81
C PHE A 30 29.71 -12.58 -12.03
N ASN A 31 29.47 -12.81 -10.74
CA ASN A 31 30.28 -13.70 -9.94
C ASN A 31 29.44 -14.74 -9.18
N ASP A 32 30.10 -15.73 -8.57
CA ASP A 32 29.44 -16.83 -7.86
C ASP A 32 28.54 -16.39 -6.69
N GLN A 33 28.71 -15.16 -6.19
CA GLN A 33 27.85 -14.62 -5.14
C GLN A 33 26.42 -14.39 -5.61
N ALA A 34 26.21 -14.12 -6.92
CA ALA A 34 24.87 -13.99 -7.49
C ALA A 34 24.04 -15.26 -7.29
N ARG A 35 24.69 -16.43 -7.36
CA ARG A 35 24.02 -17.72 -7.22
C ARG A 35 23.42 -17.95 -5.83
N VAL A 36 24.02 -17.37 -4.81
CA VAL A 36 23.65 -17.55 -3.40
C VAL A 36 23.09 -16.29 -2.76
N TYR A 37 22.80 -15.28 -3.58
CA TYR A 37 22.21 -14.04 -3.11
C TYR A 37 20.73 -14.22 -2.79
N ILE A 38 20.32 -13.84 -1.58
CA ILE A 38 18.94 -13.97 -1.13
C ILE A 38 18.22 -12.63 -1.28
N ASP A 39 17.37 -12.53 -2.30
CA ASP A 39 16.39 -11.48 -2.50
C ASP A 39 14.96 -12.06 -2.48
N LEU A 40 13.97 -11.27 -2.83
CA LEU A 40 12.56 -11.68 -2.89
C LEU A 40 12.37 -12.89 -3.83
N PHE A 41 12.89 -12.81 -5.05
CA PHE A 41 12.69 -13.84 -6.08
C PHE A 41 13.42 -15.14 -5.77
N SER A 42 14.65 -15.05 -5.26
CA SER A 42 15.40 -16.27 -4.87
C SER A 42 14.73 -16.97 -3.68
N ALA A 43 14.21 -16.22 -2.73
CA ALA A 43 13.48 -16.78 -1.59
C ALA A 43 12.17 -17.43 -2.02
N GLU A 44 11.36 -16.77 -2.87
CA GLU A 44 10.12 -17.32 -3.43
C GLU A 44 10.36 -18.57 -4.26
N THR A 45 11.42 -18.59 -5.10
CA THR A 45 11.80 -19.74 -5.91
C THR A 45 12.21 -20.93 -5.04
N GLY A 46 13.05 -20.69 -4.03
CA GLY A 46 13.48 -21.73 -3.09
C GLY A 46 12.33 -22.28 -2.25
N GLN A 47 11.42 -21.43 -1.80
CA GLN A 47 10.19 -21.82 -1.10
C GLN A 47 9.30 -22.70 -2.00
N ALA A 48 9.05 -22.26 -3.23
CA ALA A 48 8.22 -23.02 -4.18
C ALA A 48 8.79 -24.41 -4.43
N LEU A 49 10.09 -24.52 -4.73
CA LEU A 49 10.77 -25.80 -4.94
C LEU A 49 10.70 -26.69 -3.70
N ALA A 50 10.91 -26.14 -2.49
CA ALA A 50 10.85 -26.88 -1.24
C ALA A 50 9.44 -27.46 -0.97
N GLU A 51 8.40 -26.68 -1.20
CA GLU A 51 7.02 -27.13 -1.02
C GLU A 51 6.57 -28.10 -2.11
N ILE A 52 6.99 -27.90 -3.36
CA ILE A 52 6.76 -28.91 -4.43
C ILE A 52 7.42 -30.24 -4.02
N TYR A 53 8.65 -30.22 -3.51
CA TYR A 53 9.30 -31.42 -3.01
C TYR A 53 8.52 -32.09 -1.86
N GLU A 54 8.03 -31.30 -0.90
CA GLU A 54 7.22 -31.81 0.20
C GLU A 54 5.92 -32.48 -0.26
N GLN A 55 5.27 -31.92 -1.30
CA GLN A 55 3.98 -32.42 -1.79
C GLN A 55 4.11 -33.64 -2.74
N VAL A 56 5.08 -33.62 -3.63
CA VAL A 56 5.18 -34.62 -4.72
C VAL A 56 6.58 -35.22 -4.90
N GLY A 57 7.50 -34.98 -3.97
CA GLY A 57 8.90 -35.39 -4.08
C GLY A 57 9.09 -36.89 -4.24
N GLU A 58 8.24 -37.72 -3.61
CA GLU A 58 8.24 -39.17 -3.73
C GLU A 58 7.78 -39.66 -5.13
N GLU A 59 7.00 -38.85 -5.82
CA GLU A 59 6.52 -39.14 -7.19
C GLU A 59 7.52 -38.70 -8.26
N LEU A 60 8.45 -37.78 -7.93
CA LEU A 60 9.48 -37.30 -8.86
C LEU A 60 10.56 -38.38 -9.08
N SER A 61 11.27 -38.28 -10.20
CA SER A 61 12.47 -39.10 -10.40
C SER A 61 13.52 -38.72 -9.33
N PRO A 62 14.28 -39.72 -8.81
CA PRO A 62 15.26 -39.44 -7.73
C PRO A 62 16.29 -38.38 -8.07
N ILE A 63 16.65 -38.24 -9.35
CA ILE A 63 17.61 -37.21 -9.79
C ILE A 63 17.03 -35.80 -9.63
N VAL A 64 15.75 -35.58 -9.99
CA VAL A 64 15.08 -34.30 -9.86
C VAL A 64 14.82 -33.97 -8.39
N ALA A 65 14.32 -34.95 -7.63
CA ALA A 65 14.07 -34.81 -6.19
C ALA A 65 15.34 -34.40 -5.41
N ASN A 66 16.47 -35.08 -5.70
CA ASN A 66 17.77 -34.74 -5.10
C ASN A 66 18.29 -33.38 -5.58
N ARG A 67 18.02 -33.02 -6.83
CA ARG A 67 18.39 -31.68 -7.35
C ARG A 67 17.69 -30.57 -6.61
N ILE A 68 16.38 -30.66 -6.39
CA ILE A 68 15.62 -29.68 -5.60
C ILE A 68 16.27 -29.48 -4.22
N ARG A 69 16.46 -30.58 -3.48
CA ARG A 69 17.02 -30.51 -2.12
C ARG A 69 18.38 -29.84 -2.10
N LYS A 70 19.25 -30.20 -3.05
CA LYS A 70 20.60 -29.66 -3.17
C LYS A 70 20.57 -28.15 -3.46
N GLU A 71 19.80 -27.71 -4.47
CA GLU A 71 19.79 -26.33 -4.89
C GLU A 71 19.15 -25.42 -3.83
N VAL A 72 18.07 -25.85 -3.18
CA VAL A 72 17.46 -25.07 -2.08
C VAL A 72 18.39 -24.98 -0.87
N GLU A 73 19.07 -26.08 -0.54
CA GLU A 73 20.09 -26.09 0.53
C GLU A 73 21.22 -25.11 0.22
N GLU A 74 21.82 -25.20 -0.97
CA GLU A 74 23.02 -24.44 -1.34
C GLU A 74 22.73 -22.95 -1.63
N ARG A 75 21.54 -22.62 -2.18
CA ARG A 75 21.22 -21.26 -2.60
C ARG A 75 20.39 -20.46 -1.60
N LEU A 76 19.67 -21.12 -0.69
CA LEU A 76 18.77 -20.45 0.23
C LEU A 76 19.10 -20.74 1.70
N ILE A 77 19.04 -22.02 2.12
CA ILE A 77 19.15 -22.38 3.54
C ILE A 77 20.55 -22.11 4.08
N LEU A 78 21.57 -22.60 3.39
CA LEU A 78 22.97 -22.47 3.84
C LEU A 78 23.47 -21.04 3.81
N PRO A 79 23.22 -20.20 2.79
CA PRO A 79 23.55 -18.77 2.83
C PRO A 79 22.83 -18.03 3.97
N PHE A 80 21.56 -18.31 4.22
CA PHE A 80 20.81 -17.75 5.34
C PHE A 80 21.41 -18.17 6.70
N GLU A 81 21.84 -19.41 6.84
CA GLU A 81 22.48 -19.91 8.06
C GLU A 81 23.83 -19.25 8.34
N LYS A 82 24.64 -18.99 7.30
CA LYS A 82 26.04 -18.57 7.42
C LYS A 82 26.26 -17.09 7.65
N GLN A 83 25.33 -16.23 7.23
CA GLN A 83 25.51 -14.79 7.32
C GLN A 83 24.20 -14.07 7.67
N SER A 84 24.30 -12.84 8.14
CA SER A 84 23.16 -11.94 8.31
C SER A 84 22.93 -11.13 7.03
N TRP A 85 21.69 -10.87 6.73
CA TRP A 85 21.26 -10.15 5.54
C TRP A 85 20.61 -8.83 5.94
N GLU A 86 20.83 -7.78 5.16
CA GLU A 86 20.27 -6.45 5.42
C GLU A 86 18.75 -6.47 5.54
N TRP A 87 18.07 -7.27 4.70
CA TRP A 87 16.61 -7.39 4.69
C TRP A 87 16.03 -7.98 5.99
N GLU A 88 16.82 -8.72 6.79
CA GLU A 88 16.35 -9.24 8.09
C GLU A 88 15.96 -8.13 9.07
N GLN A 89 16.56 -6.94 8.91
CA GLN A 89 16.34 -5.79 9.78
C GLN A 89 15.39 -4.73 9.17
N LYS A 90 14.90 -4.94 7.95
CA LYS A 90 14.00 -3.98 7.29
C LYS A 90 12.60 -4.04 7.88
N GLU A 91 12.04 -2.89 8.19
CA GLU A 91 10.65 -2.72 8.60
C GLU A 91 9.75 -2.53 7.37
N ASN A 92 9.73 -3.52 6.48
CA ASN A 92 8.89 -3.53 5.28
C ASN A 92 8.63 -4.96 4.78
N ASN A 93 7.95 -5.10 3.64
CA ASN A 93 7.57 -6.38 3.06
C ASN A 93 8.75 -7.34 2.78
N TRP A 94 9.97 -6.86 2.55
CA TRP A 94 11.14 -7.72 2.32
C TRP A 94 11.38 -8.70 3.47
N SER A 95 11.29 -8.22 4.71
CA SER A 95 11.49 -9.06 5.91
C SER A 95 10.48 -10.19 5.98
N ALA A 96 9.19 -9.90 5.71
CA ALA A 96 8.14 -10.91 5.76
C ALA A 96 8.23 -11.92 4.61
N VAL A 97 8.43 -11.42 3.38
CA VAL A 97 8.47 -12.28 2.20
C VAL A 97 9.68 -13.20 2.26
N ILE A 98 10.87 -12.66 2.44
CA ILE A 98 12.09 -13.47 2.43
C ILE A 98 12.14 -14.36 3.68
N GLY A 99 11.90 -13.78 4.88
CA GLY A 99 11.88 -14.55 6.13
C GLY A 99 10.84 -15.66 6.11
N GLY A 100 9.62 -15.37 5.63
CA GLY A 100 8.54 -16.35 5.48
C GLY A 100 8.90 -17.47 4.50
N CYS A 101 9.43 -17.12 3.33
CA CYS A 101 9.87 -18.10 2.33
C CYS A 101 10.99 -19.02 2.87
N VAL A 102 12.02 -18.46 3.48
CA VAL A 102 13.12 -19.25 4.08
C VAL A 102 12.58 -20.16 5.18
N GLY A 103 11.70 -19.63 6.06
CA GLY A 103 11.06 -20.42 7.10
C GLY A 103 10.25 -21.59 6.56
N MET A 104 9.43 -21.36 5.54
CA MET A 104 8.65 -22.41 4.87
C MET A 104 9.55 -23.47 4.20
N ALA A 105 10.62 -23.04 3.52
CA ALA A 105 11.59 -23.96 2.92
C ALA A 105 12.29 -24.83 3.99
N CYS A 106 12.70 -24.23 5.12
CA CYS A 106 13.27 -24.97 6.24
C CYS A 106 12.30 -26.00 6.83
N LEU A 107 11.03 -25.62 7.02
CA LEU A 107 9.99 -26.53 7.53
C LEU A 107 9.70 -27.71 6.58
N SER A 108 9.81 -27.48 5.26
CA SER A 108 9.58 -28.51 4.24
C SER A 108 10.74 -29.50 4.12
N LEU A 109 11.99 -29.06 4.26
CA LEU A 109 13.16 -29.86 3.91
C LEU A 109 13.97 -30.41 5.09
N LEU A 110 13.91 -29.74 6.26
CA LEU A 110 14.72 -30.13 7.41
C LEU A 110 13.95 -31.06 8.35
N PRO A 111 14.64 -31.95 9.10
CA PRO A 111 14.00 -32.80 10.09
C PRO A 111 13.31 -31.99 11.18
N LYS A 112 12.04 -32.27 11.43
CA LYS A 112 11.13 -31.49 12.33
C LYS A 112 11.64 -31.27 13.76
N LYS A 113 12.52 -32.13 14.28
CA LYS A 113 13.07 -32.03 15.65
C LYS A 113 14.59 -31.82 15.65
N SER A 114 15.13 -31.10 14.68
CA SER A 114 16.57 -30.83 14.62
C SER A 114 16.91 -29.48 15.26
N ASN A 115 17.99 -29.43 16.04
CA ASN A 115 18.53 -28.17 16.57
C ASN A 115 18.88 -27.16 15.45
N ARG A 116 19.16 -27.65 14.23
CA ARG A 116 19.41 -26.79 13.06
C ARG A 116 18.15 -26.03 12.67
N LEU A 117 17.02 -26.73 12.57
CA LEU A 117 15.73 -26.12 12.26
C LEU A 117 15.36 -25.06 13.31
N GLU A 118 15.48 -25.40 14.60
CA GLU A 118 15.17 -24.45 15.69
C GLU A 118 15.99 -23.16 15.60
N ARG A 119 17.29 -23.25 15.35
CA ARG A 119 18.15 -22.06 15.16
C ARG A 119 17.73 -21.22 13.96
N LEU A 120 17.40 -21.85 12.83
CA LEU A 120 16.97 -21.15 11.63
C LEU A 120 15.62 -20.47 11.84
N LEU A 121 14.65 -21.12 12.48
CA LEU A 121 13.36 -20.52 12.81
C LEU A 121 13.50 -19.36 13.79
N THR A 122 14.43 -19.46 14.76
CA THR A 122 14.74 -18.32 15.66
C THR A 122 15.30 -17.11 14.88
N LYS A 123 16.07 -17.36 13.82
CA LYS A 123 16.57 -16.29 12.96
C LYS A 123 15.46 -15.70 12.07
N VAL A 124 14.55 -16.53 11.55
CA VAL A 124 13.34 -16.07 10.84
C VAL A 124 12.47 -15.18 11.73
N ASP A 125 12.34 -15.49 13.01
CA ASP A 125 11.57 -14.71 13.99
C ASP A 125 11.99 -13.23 14.03
N ILE A 126 13.28 -12.93 13.86
CA ILE A 126 13.80 -11.55 13.81
C ILE A 126 13.17 -10.80 12.64
N SER A 127 13.20 -11.38 11.44
CA SER A 127 12.65 -10.76 10.24
C SER A 127 11.15 -10.48 10.37
N LEU A 128 10.39 -11.46 10.89
CA LEU A 128 8.94 -11.32 11.02
C LEU A 128 8.54 -10.29 12.09
N LYS A 129 9.31 -10.18 13.17
CA LYS A 129 9.12 -9.11 14.16
C LYS A 129 9.38 -7.73 13.56
N ASN A 130 10.46 -7.57 12.79
CA ASN A 130 10.75 -6.31 12.10
C ASN A 130 9.64 -5.96 11.10
N TYR A 131 9.11 -6.93 10.37
CA TYR A 131 7.93 -6.69 9.52
C TYR A 131 6.73 -6.18 10.33
N LEU A 132 6.41 -6.79 11.46
CA LEU A 132 5.29 -6.33 12.31
C LEU A 132 5.54 -4.93 12.90
N HIS A 133 6.77 -4.48 13.04
CA HIS A 133 7.10 -3.11 13.46
C HIS A 133 6.75 -2.07 12.40
N SER A 134 6.69 -2.45 11.11
CA SER A 134 6.24 -1.53 10.04
C SER A 134 4.78 -1.12 10.14
N PHE A 135 3.98 -1.83 10.94
CA PHE A 135 2.60 -1.49 11.19
C PHE A 135 2.43 -0.77 12.53
N GLY A 136 1.57 0.22 12.58
CA GLY A 136 1.03 0.76 13.83
C GLY A 136 0.17 -0.27 14.58
N GLU A 137 -0.23 0.07 15.79
CA GLU A 137 -1.13 -0.78 16.58
C GLU A 137 -2.56 -0.80 16.01
N ASP A 138 -2.89 0.08 15.07
CA ASP A 138 -4.14 0.11 14.31
C ASP A 138 -4.18 -0.89 13.14
N GLY A 139 -3.03 -1.42 12.72
CA GLY A 139 -2.92 -2.47 11.70
C GLY A 139 -3.03 -1.99 10.26
N ILE A 140 -2.95 -0.68 10.02
CA ILE A 140 -2.99 -0.10 8.68
C ILE A 140 -1.66 -0.34 7.94
N CYS A 141 -1.74 -0.76 6.68
CA CYS A 141 -0.60 -0.79 5.77
C CYS A 141 -0.51 0.55 5.03
N THR A 142 0.39 1.43 5.44
CA THR A 142 0.54 2.76 4.83
C THR A 142 1.10 2.69 3.40
N GLU A 143 1.77 1.59 3.05
CA GLU A 143 2.21 1.29 1.68
C GLU A 143 1.05 0.94 0.72
N GLY A 144 -0.14 0.68 1.26
CA GLY A 144 -1.33 0.32 0.49
C GLY A 144 -1.64 -1.18 0.46
N VAL A 145 -2.84 -1.49 -0.04
CA VAL A 145 -3.41 -2.85 0.02
C VAL A 145 -2.67 -3.88 -0.84
N GLY A 146 -1.98 -3.44 -1.90
CA GLY A 146 -1.16 -4.31 -2.74
C GLY A 146 0.04 -4.86 -1.97
N TYR A 147 0.78 -3.99 -1.29
CA TYR A 147 1.91 -4.37 -0.42
C TYR A 147 1.46 -5.18 0.78
N TRP A 148 0.28 -4.88 1.35
CA TRP A 148 -0.35 -5.72 2.36
C TRP A 148 -0.53 -7.15 1.83
N GLY A 149 -1.14 -7.33 0.66
CA GLY A 149 -1.38 -8.65 0.08
C GLY A 149 -0.09 -9.44 -0.13
N TYR A 150 0.98 -8.76 -0.50
CA TYR A 150 2.29 -9.37 -0.70
C TYR A 150 2.98 -9.72 0.63
N GLY A 151 3.31 -8.74 1.46
CA GLY A 151 4.05 -8.97 2.70
C GLY A 151 3.27 -9.78 3.73
N PHE A 152 2.02 -9.38 4.01
CA PHE A 152 1.18 -10.09 4.97
C PHE A 152 0.77 -11.48 4.50
N GLY A 153 0.65 -11.69 3.18
CA GLY A 153 0.43 -13.02 2.61
C GLY A 153 1.52 -13.99 3.02
N TYR A 154 2.79 -13.66 2.78
CA TYR A 154 3.90 -14.53 3.16
C TYR A 154 4.07 -14.70 4.67
N TYR A 155 3.78 -13.66 5.44
CA TYR A 155 3.70 -13.77 6.90
C TYR A 155 2.67 -14.83 7.33
N ILE A 156 1.46 -14.79 6.79
CA ILE A 156 0.38 -15.72 7.13
C ILE A 156 0.69 -17.15 6.63
N TYR A 157 1.22 -17.31 5.43
CA TYR A 157 1.56 -18.62 4.89
C TYR A 157 2.62 -19.33 5.75
N TYR A 158 3.65 -18.60 6.17
CA TYR A 158 4.62 -19.12 7.11
C TYR A 158 4.01 -19.42 8.48
N ALA A 159 3.23 -18.50 9.05
CA ALA A 159 2.63 -18.65 10.37
C ALA A 159 1.73 -19.89 10.45
N GLU A 160 0.92 -20.14 9.42
CA GLU A 160 0.07 -21.33 9.34
C GLU A 160 0.89 -22.60 9.15
N LYS A 161 1.88 -22.59 8.25
CA LYS A 161 2.77 -23.76 8.06
C LYS A 161 3.56 -24.10 9.33
N LEU A 162 4.00 -23.10 10.09
CA LEU A 162 4.65 -23.30 11.39
C LEU A 162 3.68 -23.95 12.38
N ALA A 163 2.44 -23.43 12.46
CA ALA A 163 1.41 -23.96 13.34
C ALA A 163 1.05 -25.42 12.99
N GLU A 164 0.84 -25.73 11.71
CA GLU A 164 0.58 -27.10 11.21
C GLU A 164 1.76 -28.07 11.51
N SER A 165 2.99 -27.57 11.36
CA SER A 165 4.19 -28.41 11.49
C SER A 165 4.64 -28.66 12.93
N THR A 166 4.43 -27.70 13.83
CA THR A 166 5.00 -27.69 15.18
C THR A 166 3.98 -27.53 16.30
N GLY A 167 2.74 -27.13 16.01
CA GLY A 167 1.73 -26.74 16.97
C GLY A 167 1.94 -25.32 17.56
N ASN A 168 2.88 -24.55 17.04
CA ASN A 168 3.15 -23.19 17.49
C ASN A 168 2.27 -22.17 16.76
N HIS A 169 1.25 -21.64 17.43
CA HIS A 169 0.30 -20.66 16.89
C HIS A 169 0.65 -19.21 17.23
N TYR A 170 1.81 -18.94 17.82
CA TYR A 170 2.20 -17.62 18.34
C TYR A 170 1.94 -16.48 17.36
N TYR A 171 2.37 -16.60 16.11
CA TYR A 171 2.22 -15.54 15.11
C TYR A 171 0.77 -15.23 14.72
N LEU A 172 -0.12 -16.23 14.84
CA LEU A 172 -1.55 -16.09 14.53
C LEU A 172 -2.38 -15.58 15.72
N GLU A 173 -1.78 -15.51 16.91
CA GLU A 173 -2.46 -15.09 18.15
C GLU A 173 -2.12 -13.65 18.57
N ILE A 174 -1.22 -12.99 17.83
CA ILE A 174 -0.85 -11.59 18.07
C ILE A 174 -2.03 -10.68 17.72
N ASN A 175 -2.50 -9.86 18.67
CA ASN A 175 -3.65 -8.97 18.46
C ASN A 175 -3.46 -8.00 17.27
N LYS A 176 -2.26 -7.48 17.08
CA LYS A 176 -1.92 -6.62 15.93
C LYS A 176 -2.15 -7.35 14.60
N VAL A 177 -1.82 -8.63 14.50
CA VAL A 177 -2.02 -9.46 13.30
C VAL A 177 -3.49 -9.55 12.92
N LYS A 178 -4.40 -9.65 13.90
CA LYS A 178 -5.84 -9.59 13.65
C LYS A 178 -6.26 -8.26 13.01
N LYS A 179 -5.76 -7.13 13.53
CA LYS A 179 -6.06 -5.81 12.97
C LYS A 179 -5.49 -5.64 11.56
N ILE A 180 -4.27 -6.12 11.32
CA ILE A 180 -3.68 -6.15 9.98
C ILE A 180 -4.54 -6.99 9.01
N ALA A 181 -5.09 -8.11 9.48
CA ALA A 181 -5.98 -8.96 8.68
C ALA A 181 -7.31 -8.28 8.31
N GLU A 182 -7.79 -7.33 9.12
CA GLU A 182 -9.03 -6.57 8.88
C GLU A 182 -8.84 -5.43 7.86
N PHE A 183 -7.59 -5.00 7.60
CA PHE A 183 -7.28 -3.82 6.79
C PHE A 183 -7.96 -3.78 5.43
N PRO A 184 -7.97 -4.83 4.56
CA PRO A 184 -8.62 -4.74 3.26
C PRO A 184 -10.12 -4.44 3.34
N GLY A 185 -10.80 -4.95 4.36
CA GLY A 185 -12.22 -4.65 4.60
C GLY A 185 -12.46 -3.18 4.97
N LYS A 186 -11.51 -2.57 5.69
CA LYS A 186 -11.61 -1.19 6.15
C LYS A 186 -11.39 -0.16 5.04
N VAL A 187 -10.57 -0.47 4.05
CA VAL A 187 -10.20 0.43 2.94
C VAL A 187 -10.92 0.11 1.63
N ARG A 188 -11.91 -0.78 1.66
CA ARG A 188 -12.64 -1.19 0.47
C ARG A 188 -13.68 -0.15 0.06
N ILE A 189 -13.73 0.12 -1.26
CA ILE A 189 -14.71 0.98 -1.93
C ILE A 189 -15.35 0.14 -3.03
N ASN A 190 -16.51 -0.47 -2.75
CA ASN A 190 -17.18 -1.39 -3.68
C ASN A 190 -16.22 -2.47 -4.24
N ASN A 191 -15.84 -2.39 -5.50
CA ASN A 191 -14.97 -3.34 -6.18
C ASN A 191 -13.49 -2.90 -6.22
N THR A 192 -13.13 -1.81 -5.56
CA THR A 192 -11.77 -1.29 -5.46
C THR A 192 -11.39 -1.00 -4.02
N TYR A 193 -10.24 -0.41 -3.83
CA TYR A 193 -9.70 -0.04 -2.52
C TYR A 193 -9.27 1.43 -2.51
N LEU A 194 -9.12 2.01 -1.33
CA LEU A 194 -8.64 3.36 -1.13
C LEU A 194 -7.26 3.56 -1.78
N PRO A 195 -7.13 4.49 -2.74
CA PRO A 195 -5.93 4.61 -3.57
C PRO A 195 -4.87 5.55 -2.96
N PHE A 196 -4.50 5.36 -1.69
CA PHE A 196 -3.41 6.15 -1.10
C PHE A 196 -2.04 5.57 -1.44
N SER A 197 -1.04 6.47 -1.58
CA SER A 197 0.38 6.13 -1.79
C SER A 197 0.65 5.36 -3.10
N ASP A 198 1.60 4.44 -3.14
CA ASP A 198 1.90 3.62 -4.33
C ASP A 198 0.81 2.57 -4.63
N PHE A 199 -0.45 2.99 -4.54
CA PHE A 199 -1.58 2.13 -4.89
C PHE A 199 -1.57 1.79 -6.38
N SER A 200 -1.66 0.51 -6.68
CA SER A 200 -2.07 0.00 -7.99
C SER A 200 -3.28 -0.89 -7.78
N GLN A 201 -4.25 -0.90 -8.68
CA GLN A 201 -5.46 -1.72 -8.52
C GLN A 201 -5.10 -3.19 -8.26
N PRO A 202 -5.00 -3.67 -7.01
CA PRO A 202 -4.53 -5.01 -6.76
C PRO A 202 -5.68 -6.02 -6.87
N ASN A 203 -5.36 -7.12 -7.51
CA ASN A 203 -6.12 -8.34 -7.28
C ASN A 203 -5.53 -9.01 -6.05
N LEU A 204 -6.25 -9.06 -4.94
CA LEU A 204 -5.74 -9.70 -3.74
C LEU A 204 -5.89 -11.24 -3.79
N PRO A 205 -4.98 -11.99 -3.14
CA PRO A 205 -5.07 -13.44 -3.09
C PRO A 205 -6.34 -13.89 -2.35
N SER A 206 -7.28 -14.53 -3.05
CA SER A 206 -8.55 -14.99 -2.47
C SER A 206 -8.38 -15.98 -1.32
N GLY A 207 -7.32 -16.78 -1.36
CA GLY A 207 -6.97 -17.69 -0.26
C GLY A 207 -6.57 -16.94 1.01
N LEU A 208 -5.74 -15.89 0.88
CA LEU A 208 -5.36 -15.04 1.99
C LEU A 208 -6.58 -14.34 2.61
N LEU A 209 -7.44 -13.74 1.76
CA LEU A 209 -8.67 -13.11 2.23
C LEU A 209 -9.57 -14.09 2.97
N SER A 210 -9.74 -15.32 2.43
CA SER A 210 -10.52 -16.38 3.08
C SER A 210 -9.94 -16.81 4.41
N PHE A 211 -8.62 -16.86 4.52
CA PHE A 211 -7.93 -17.13 5.79
C PHE A 211 -8.21 -16.03 6.81
N CYS A 212 -8.07 -14.75 6.40
CA CYS A 212 -8.36 -13.61 7.27
C CYS A 212 -9.80 -13.62 7.79
N VAL A 213 -10.75 -13.96 6.93
CA VAL A 213 -12.16 -14.12 7.32
C VAL A 213 -12.36 -15.25 8.31
N SER A 214 -11.83 -16.43 8.01
CA SER A 214 -12.09 -17.64 8.81
C SER A 214 -11.34 -17.65 10.14
N ARG A 215 -10.12 -17.14 10.17
CA ARG A 215 -9.25 -17.17 11.36
C ARG A 215 -9.44 -15.95 12.26
N PHE A 216 -9.59 -14.76 11.68
CA PHE A 216 -9.62 -13.50 12.42
C PHE A 216 -11.01 -12.84 12.45
N GLY A 217 -11.97 -13.34 11.67
CA GLY A 217 -13.31 -12.77 11.58
C GLY A 217 -13.36 -11.47 10.77
N ALA A 218 -12.38 -11.24 9.87
CA ALA A 218 -12.37 -10.06 9.01
C ALA A 218 -13.63 -9.98 8.15
N ASP A 219 -14.16 -8.77 7.96
CA ASP A 219 -15.32 -8.56 7.10
C ASP A 219 -14.90 -8.18 5.69
N ILE A 220 -14.59 -9.20 4.90
CA ILE A 220 -14.12 -9.07 3.53
C ILE A 220 -14.96 -10.00 2.66
N PRO A 221 -15.65 -9.49 1.63
CA PRO A 221 -16.37 -10.34 0.70
C PRO A 221 -15.39 -11.09 -0.23
N ILE A 222 -15.76 -12.33 -0.55
CA ILE A 222 -14.97 -13.20 -1.42
C ILE A 222 -15.93 -13.88 -2.38
N GLU A 223 -15.82 -13.55 -3.66
CA GLU A 223 -16.77 -14.03 -4.69
C GLU A 223 -16.29 -15.33 -5.32
N THR A 224 -15.04 -15.36 -5.74
CA THR A 224 -14.46 -16.46 -6.52
C THR A 224 -13.01 -16.71 -6.11
N VAL A 225 -12.45 -17.84 -6.55
CA VAL A 225 -11.00 -18.09 -6.54
C VAL A 225 -10.32 -17.10 -7.48
N SER A 226 -9.24 -16.46 -7.04
CA SER A 226 -8.44 -15.60 -7.91
C SER A 226 -7.96 -16.37 -9.14
N SER A 227 -8.02 -15.74 -10.31
CA SER A 227 -7.55 -16.37 -11.56
C SER A 227 -6.05 -16.69 -11.49
N LEU A 228 -5.58 -17.60 -12.31
CA LEU A 228 -4.14 -18.00 -12.30
C LEU A 228 -3.21 -16.84 -12.70
N ASP A 229 -3.71 -15.94 -13.52
CA ASP A 229 -2.98 -14.77 -14.04
C ASP A 229 -3.23 -13.47 -13.24
N TYR A 230 -3.84 -13.58 -12.03
CA TYR A 230 -4.09 -12.42 -11.18
C TYR A 230 -2.78 -11.72 -10.76
N ASP A 231 -1.71 -12.49 -10.61
CA ASP A 231 -0.36 -12.04 -10.31
C ASP A 231 0.56 -12.35 -11.51
N LYS A 232 1.14 -11.30 -12.09
CA LYS A 232 2.04 -11.41 -13.25
C LYS A 232 3.33 -12.21 -12.97
N CYS A 233 3.69 -12.37 -11.71
CA CYS A 233 4.84 -13.19 -11.29
C CYS A 233 4.47 -14.66 -11.03
N TYR A 234 3.21 -15.02 -11.09
CA TYR A 234 2.72 -16.39 -10.85
C TYR A 234 3.25 -17.01 -9.56
N ARG A 235 3.28 -16.26 -8.47
CA ARG A 235 3.84 -16.67 -7.19
C ARG A 235 3.18 -17.94 -6.66
N PHE A 236 3.98 -18.98 -6.50
CA PHE A 236 3.51 -20.31 -6.09
C PHE A 236 2.70 -20.27 -4.78
N ALA A 237 3.20 -19.59 -3.75
CA ALA A 237 2.54 -19.53 -2.46
C ALA A 237 1.11 -18.95 -2.56
N HIS A 238 0.93 -17.86 -3.31
CA HIS A 238 -0.39 -17.28 -3.52
C HIS A 238 -1.31 -18.23 -4.30
N LEU A 239 -0.83 -18.81 -5.40
CA LEU A 239 -1.62 -19.73 -6.24
C LEU A 239 -2.04 -20.97 -5.45
N TYR A 240 -1.12 -21.57 -4.71
CA TYR A 240 -1.36 -22.73 -3.88
C TYR A 240 -2.44 -22.48 -2.83
N HIS A 241 -2.33 -21.37 -2.08
CA HIS A 241 -3.30 -21.03 -1.06
C HIS A 241 -4.63 -20.53 -1.62
N ASN A 242 -4.65 -19.89 -2.79
CA ASN A 242 -5.89 -19.56 -3.49
C ASN A 242 -6.73 -20.81 -3.79
N LEU A 243 -6.08 -21.87 -4.27
CA LEU A 243 -6.77 -23.14 -4.54
C LEU A 243 -7.19 -23.86 -3.26
N ARG A 244 -6.39 -23.79 -2.20
CA ARG A 244 -6.61 -24.56 -0.96
C ARG A 244 -7.59 -23.89 0.01
N TRP A 245 -7.54 -22.57 0.13
CA TRP A 245 -8.23 -21.83 1.21
C TRP A 245 -9.44 -21.03 0.77
N THR A 246 -9.60 -20.73 -0.53
CA THR A 246 -10.70 -19.87 -0.96
C THR A 246 -12.05 -20.47 -0.62
N LYS A 247 -12.86 -19.68 0.09
CA LYS A 247 -14.26 -19.97 0.41
C LYS A 247 -15.08 -18.73 0.11
N LYS A 248 -16.18 -18.89 -0.61
CA LYS A 248 -17.10 -17.78 -0.89
C LYS A 248 -17.65 -17.21 0.40
N LYS A 249 -17.68 -15.90 0.50
CA LYS A 249 -18.35 -15.14 1.56
C LYS A 249 -19.02 -13.91 0.97
N GLU A 250 -20.30 -13.73 1.26
CA GLU A 250 -21.01 -12.51 0.93
C GLU A 250 -20.65 -11.40 1.91
N SER A 251 -20.68 -10.15 1.44
CA SER A 251 -20.43 -8.99 2.29
C SER A 251 -21.55 -8.78 3.30
N SER A 252 -21.17 -8.55 4.56
CA SER A 252 -22.09 -7.95 5.53
C SER A 252 -22.02 -6.43 5.36
N VAL A 253 -22.87 -5.87 4.50
CA VAL A 253 -22.82 -4.44 4.21
C VAL A 253 -23.31 -3.65 5.43
N SER A 254 -22.41 -2.98 6.13
CA SER A 254 -22.77 -1.92 7.07
C SER A 254 -23.26 -0.70 6.28
N ASN A 255 -24.44 -0.15 6.66
CA ASN A 255 -24.99 1.03 6.00
C ASN A 255 -24.12 2.29 6.17
N ARG A 256 -23.31 2.34 7.22
CA ARG A 256 -22.36 3.41 7.53
C ARG A 256 -21.19 2.85 8.31
N GLN A 257 -19.99 3.16 7.84
CA GLN A 257 -18.75 2.87 8.52
C GLN A 257 -17.95 4.18 8.62
N CYS A 258 -17.51 4.53 9.81
CA CYS A 258 -16.55 5.60 10.01
C CYS A 258 -15.48 5.10 10.97
N ASP A 259 -14.25 5.05 10.45
CA ASP A 259 -13.08 4.58 11.19
C ASP A 259 -12.02 5.69 11.23
N TYR A 260 -11.38 5.82 12.37
CA TYR A 260 -10.16 6.59 12.54
C TYR A 260 -9.04 5.68 13.01
N PHE A 261 -7.90 5.76 12.33
CA PHE A 261 -6.70 4.96 12.60
C PHE A 261 -5.61 5.89 13.14
N PRO A 262 -5.35 5.86 14.46
CA PRO A 262 -4.53 6.88 15.12
C PRO A 262 -3.05 6.84 14.74
N ASP A 263 -2.48 5.66 14.45
CA ASP A 263 -1.07 5.53 14.12
C ASP A 263 -0.79 5.95 12.68
N ALA A 264 -1.64 5.53 11.74
CA ALA A 264 -1.59 5.97 10.34
C ALA A 264 -2.19 7.36 10.14
N GLN A 265 -2.95 7.86 11.10
CA GLN A 265 -3.71 9.11 11.02
C GLN A 265 -4.68 9.15 9.82
N TRP A 266 -5.28 7.99 9.48
CA TRP A 266 -6.28 7.89 8.42
C TRP A 266 -7.68 8.01 9.01
N PHE A 267 -8.52 8.78 8.34
CA PHE A 267 -9.95 8.89 8.63
C PHE A 267 -10.72 8.43 7.39
N ILE A 268 -11.62 7.46 7.57
CA ILE A 268 -12.39 6.87 6.48
C ILE A 268 -13.87 6.91 6.85
N LEU A 269 -14.68 7.54 6.01
CA LEU A 269 -16.13 7.55 6.11
C LEU A 269 -16.72 6.92 4.84
N ASN A 270 -17.34 5.76 5.03
CA ASN A 270 -18.03 5.01 4.00
C ASN A 270 -19.52 4.95 4.34
N SER A 271 -20.35 5.67 3.60
CA SER A 271 -21.79 5.75 3.79
C SER A 271 -22.51 5.09 2.60
N VAL A 272 -22.73 3.78 2.69
CA VAL A 272 -23.39 3.00 1.63
C VAL A 272 -24.82 3.48 1.39
N LYS A 273 -25.55 3.81 2.47
CA LYS A 273 -26.92 4.33 2.37
C LYS A 273 -27.03 5.62 1.58
N GLN A 274 -26.03 6.49 1.71
CA GLN A 274 -26.02 7.79 1.03
C GLN A 274 -25.22 7.76 -0.27
N ASP A 275 -24.64 6.61 -0.60
CA ASP A 275 -23.70 6.47 -1.71
C ASP A 275 -22.65 7.58 -1.70
N LEU A 276 -21.85 7.61 -0.63
CA LEU A 276 -20.84 8.61 -0.35
C LEU A 276 -19.60 7.97 0.24
N PHE A 277 -18.45 8.32 -0.30
CA PHE A 277 -17.15 7.92 0.22
C PHE A 277 -16.25 9.14 0.44
N PHE A 278 -15.65 9.20 1.60
CA PHE A 278 -14.62 10.18 1.96
C PHE A 278 -13.51 9.49 2.75
N ALA A 279 -12.27 9.81 2.44
CA ALA A 279 -11.15 9.48 3.29
C ALA A 279 -10.12 10.61 3.28
N ALA A 280 -9.47 10.82 4.42
CA ALA A 280 -8.37 11.76 4.58
C ALA A 280 -7.21 11.10 5.31
N LYS A 281 -6.00 11.52 5.01
CA LYS A 281 -4.78 11.03 5.68
C LYS A 281 -3.95 12.15 6.27
N GLY A 282 -3.41 11.92 7.45
CA GLY A 282 -2.28 12.63 8.02
C GLY A 282 -1.00 11.86 7.70
N GLY A 283 -0.29 11.39 8.72
CA GLY A 283 0.93 10.59 8.60
C GLY A 283 2.19 11.43 8.50
N ASP A 284 3.22 10.87 7.90
CA ASP A 284 4.58 11.39 7.89
C ASP A 284 5.20 11.25 6.50
N ASN A 285 5.87 12.28 6.01
CA ASN A 285 6.56 12.26 4.70
C ASN A 285 7.79 11.33 4.67
N ARG A 286 8.11 10.63 5.76
CA ARG A 286 9.19 9.62 5.87
C ARG A 286 8.72 8.18 5.72
N GLU A 287 7.42 7.94 5.54
CA GLU A 287 6.87 6.59 5.36
C GLU A 287 7.42 5.93 4.08
N SER A 288 7.54 4.60 4.11
CA SER A 288 7.95 3.83 2.93
C SER A 288 6.90 3.92 1.83
N HIS A 289 7.32 3.98 0.56
CA HIS A 289 6.43 4.09 -0.61
C HIS A 289 5.44 5.26 -0.54
N ASN A 290 5.70 6.29 0.28
CA ASN A 290 4.84 7.45 0.41
C ASN A 290 4.89 8.36 -0.82
N HIS A 291 3.86 9.19 -0.91
CA HIS A 291 3.82 10.40 -1.73
C HIS A 291 3.98 11.62 -0.82
N LEU A 292 4.19 12.81 -1.37
CA LEU A 292 4.07 14.07 -0.61
C LEU A 292 2.60 14.42 -0.49
N ASP A 293 1.89 13.77 0.42
CA ASP A 293 0.43 13.71 0.46
C ASP A 293 -0.16 13.85 1.88
N VAL A 294 0.61 14.34 2.85
CA VAL A 294 0.17 14.55 4.23
C VAL A 294 -0.90 15.65 4.29
N GLY A 295 -2.12 15.29 4.70
CA GLY A 295 -3.30 16.17 4.65
C GLY A 295 -4.14 16.05 3.36
N HIS A 296 -3.80 15.07 2.50
CA HIS A 296 -4.57 14.73 1.30
C HIS A 296 -5.90 14.04 1.67
N PHE A 297 -6.84 14.03 0.71
CA PHE A 297 -8.12 13.37 0.86
C PHE A 297 -8.63 12.81 -0.48
N VAL A 298 -9.61 11.91 -0.41
CA VAL A 298 -10.39 11.44 -1.57
C VAL A 298 -11.87 11.66 -1.28
N PHE A 299 -12.64 11.97 -2.34
CA PHE A 299 -14.08 12.23 -2.23
C PHE A 299 -14.83 11.78 -3.49
N GLY A 300 -15.94 11.11 -3.28
CA GLY A 300 -16.81 10.63 -4.35
C GLY A 300 -17.91 9.71 -3.83
N ASN A 301 -18.34 8.79 -4.67
CA ASN A 301 -19.25 7.72 -4.31
C ASN A 301 -18.61 6.33 -4.51
N HIS A 302 -19.41 5.26 -4.44
CA HIS A 302 -18.88 3.90 -4.57
C HIS A 302 -18.53 3.49 -6.01
N GLU A 303 -18.97 4.27 -7.00
CA GLU A 303 -18.64 4.04 -8.41
C GLU A 303 -17.46 4.91 -8.88
N VAL A 304 -17.42 6.17 -8.42
CA VAL A 304 -16.46 7.17 -8.91
C VAL A 304 -15.89 8.02 -7.76
N LEU A 305 -14.56 8.05 -7.67
CA LEU A 305 -13.85 9.05 -6.88
C LEU A 305 -13.56 10.26 -7.77
N PHE A 306 -14.26 11.36 -7.53
CA PHE A 306 -14.11 12.60 -8.30
C PHE A 306 -12.81 13.34 -7.95
N LEU A 307 -12.47 13.31 -6.68
CA LEU A 307 -11.20 13.77 -6.15
C LEU A 307 -10.47 12.56 -5.59
N THR A 308 -9.31 12.25 -6.13
CA THR A 308 -8.62 10.98 -5.84
C THR A 308 -7.11 11.13 -5.82
N ASP A 309 -6.44 10.22 -5.17
CA ASP A 309 -5.04 9.93 -5.39
C ASP A 309 -4.89 9.17 -6.72
N LEU A 310 -3.85 9.49 -7.49
CA LEU A 310 -3.60 8.87 -8.78
C LEU A 310 -2.88 7.52 -8.65
N GLY A 311 -2.43 7.18 -7.45
CA GLY A 311 -1.71 5.95 -7.14
C GLY A 311 -0.29 5.92 -7.69
N ALA A 312 0.27 4.71 -7.81
CA ALA A 312 1.64 4.50 -8.25
C ALA A 312 1.88 4.91 -9.71
N GLY A 313 3.02 5.53 -9.95
CA GLY A 313 3.57 5.70 -11.29
C GLY A 313 4.27 4.44 -11.81
N GLU A 314 4.83 4.53 -13.01
CA GLU A 314 5.60 3.45 -13.61
C GLU A 314 6.87 3.15 -12.79
N TYR A 315 7.05 1.90 -12.38
CA TYR A 315 8.18 1.45 -11.57
C TYR A 315 9.44 1.31 -12.43
N THR A 316 10.21 2.39 -12.46
CA THR A 316 11.55 2.43 -13.05
C THR A 316 12.60 2.50 -11.94
N LYS A 317 13.88 2.27 -12.25
CA LYS A 317 14.98 2.45 -11.29
C LYS A 317 14.99 3.87 -10.70
N GLU A 318 14.64 4.87 -11.50
CA GLU A 318 14.62 6.28 -11.09
C GLU A 318 13.43 6.60 -10.17
N TYR A 319 12.32 5.89 -10.31
CA TYR A 319 11.13 6.06 -9.45
C TYR A 319 11.44 5.80 -7.97
N PHE A 320 12.35 4.88 -7.68
CA PHE A 320 12.79 4.55 -6.33
C PHE A 320 14.05 5.31 -5.88
N HIS A 321 14.60 6.19 -6.72
CA HIS A 321 15.77 6.96 -6.36
C HIS A 321 15.36 8.18 -5.52
N GLU A 322 15.88 8.32 -4.29
CA GLU A 322 15.48 9.37 -3.33
C GLU A 322 15.45 10.78 -3.91
N SER A 323 16.45 11.16 -4.70
CA SER A 323 16.52 12.51 -5.29
C SER A 323 15.60 12.71 -6.51
N LYS A 324 14.99 11.66 -7.06
CA LYS A 324 14.18 11.72 -8.27
C LYS A 324 12.72 11.38 -8.02
N ARG A 325 12.41 10.55 -7.01
CA ARG A 325 11.07 10.07 -6.70
C ARG A 325 10.03 11.19 -6.74
N TYR A 326 10.24 12.25 -5.99
CA TYR A 326 9.27 13.34 -5.88
C TYR A 326 9.29 14.36 -7.02
N GLN A 327 10.04 14.09 -8.11
CA GLN A 327 9.95 14.81 -9.36
C GLN A 327 8.87 14.22 -10.29
N TYR A 328 8.47 12.96 -10.05
CA TYR A 328 7.32 12.37 -10.73
C TYR A 328 6.05 13.06 -10.28
N PHE A 329 5.13 13.30 -11.24
CA PHE A 329 3.89 14.01 -10.94
C PHE A 329 3.10 13.29 -9.83
N VAL A 330 2.89 11.98 -9.96
CA VAL A 330 2.06 11.18 -9.04
C VAL A 330 2.57 11.14 -7.61
N THR A 331 3.86 11.24 -7.36
CA THR A 331 4.45 11.21 -6.01
C THR A 331 4.66 12.59 -5.41
N SER A 332 4.51 13.65 -6.22
CA SER A 332 4.70 15.03 -5.77
C SER A 332 3.45 15.60 -5.10
N ALA A 333 3.60 16.57 -4.22
CA ALA A 333 2.47 17.29 -3.61
C ALA A 333 1.53 17.94 -4.64
N LYS A 334 1.97 18.14 -5.88
CA LYS A 334 1.18 18.74 -6.95
C LYS A 334 0.10 17.81 -7.52
N SER A 335 0.20 16.51 -7.33
CA SER A 335 -0.83 15.54 -7.71
C SER A 335 -1.84 15.25 -6.60
N HIS A 336 -1.71 15.92 -5.47
CA HIS A 336 -2.55 15.73 -4.30
C HIS A 336 -3.35 17.01 -3.97
N HIS A 337 -4.39 16.88 -3.13
CA HIS A 337 -5.28 17.99 -2.75
C HIS A 337 -4.63 18.82 -1.63
N LEU A 338 -3.51 19.45 -1.95
CA LEU A 338 -2.68 20.16 -0.99
C LEU A 338 -2.38 21.58 -1.47
N PRO A 339 -2.42 22.59 -0.59
CA PRO A 339 -2.11 23.95 -1.00
C PRO A 339 -0.63 24.16 -1.30
N ILE A 340 -0.34 25.05 -2.23
CA ILE A 340 1.00 25.59 -2.48
C ILE A 340 1.05 26.95 -1.77
N LEU A 341 1.97 27.12 -0.84
CA LEU A 341 2.07 28.28 0.03
C LEU A 341 3.28 29.13 -0.34
N ASN A 342 3.08 30.36 -0.83
CA ASN A 342 4.15 31.25 -1.29
C ASN A 342 5.13 30.56 -2.28
N GLY A 343 4.59 29.71 -3.17
CA GLY A 343 5.36 28.94 -4.14
C GLY A 343 5.98 27.63 -3.60
N CYS A 344 5.85 27.34 -2.28
CA CYS A 344 6.38 26.14 -1.65
C CYS A 344 5.33 25.03 -1.57
N SER A 345 5.73 23.81 -1.94
CA SER A 345 5.01 22.56 -1.68
C SER A 345 5.53 21.90 -0.40
N GLN A 346 4.97 20.76 -0.02
CA GLN A 346 5.47 19.98 1.11
C GLN A 346 6.94 19.56 0.94
N VAL A 347 7.64 19.43 2.07
CA VAL A 347 9.06 19.04 2.11
C VAL A 347 9.23 17.55 1.94
N VAL A 348 10.35 17.17 1.33
CA VAL A 348 10.70 15.77 1.07
C VAL A 348 11.35 15.17 2.31
N ASN A 349 10.99 13.95 2.67
CA ASN A 349 11.57 13.16 3.77
C ASN A 349 11.56 13.88 5.13
N ASP A 350 10.61 14.81 5.33
CA ASP A 350 10.44 15.52 6.58
C ASP A 350 8.99 16.00 6.73
N GLY A 351 8.61 16.33 7.96
CA GLY A 351 7.28 16.85 8.27
C GLY A 351 6.21 15.78 8.42
N LYS A 352 5.43 15.96 9.46
CA LYS A 352 4.30 15.08 9.82
C LYS A 352 3.07 15.91 10.17
N ALA A 353 1.91 15.29 10.07
CA ALA A 353 0.69 15.85 10.60
C ALA A 353 0.56 15.61 12.11
N GLU A 354 -0.18 16.49 12.77
CA GLU A 354 -0.74 16.23 14.09
C GLU A 354 -2.27 16.23 13.99
N VAL A 355 -2.93 15.20 14.54
CA VAL A 355 -4.39 15.17 14.59
C VAL A 355 -4.88 15.99 15.78
N VAL A 356 -5.50 17.12 15.49
CA VAL A 356 -6.02 18.05 16.51
C VAL A 356 -7.35 17.56 17.06
N ARG A 357 -8.22 17.02 16.20
CA ARG A 357 -9.54 16.52 16.57
C ARG A 357 -10.03 15.47 15.57
N THR A 358 -10.74 14.48 16.07
CA THR A 358 -11.50 13.52 15.27
C THR A 358 -12.87 13.29 15.90
N ASP A 359 -13.91 13.18 15.07
CA ASP A 359 -15.28 12.92 15.47
C ASP A 359 -15.99 12.09 14.40
N CYS A 360 -15.89 10.75 14.52
CA CYS A 360 -16.53 9.83 13.60
C CYS A 360 -18.07 9.91 13.62
N ALA A 361 -18.68 10.34 14.73
CA ALA A 361 -20.14 10.44 14.82
C ALA A 361 -20.65 11.58 13.91
N ASN A 362 -19.92 12.69 13.87
CA ASN A 362 -20.25 13.85 13.06
C ASN A 362 -19.52 13.91 11.70
N GLY A 363 -18.65 12.94 11.40
CA GLY A 363 -17.88 12.90 10.14
C GLY A 363 -16.83 14.03 10.06
N GLU A 364 -16.12 14.30 11.16
CA GLU A 364 -15.17 15.41 11.23
C GLU A 364 -13.76 14.96 11.59
N ILE A 365 -12.75 15.58 10.94
CA ILE A 365 -11.35 15.44 11.33
C ILE A 365 -10.61 16.77 11.09
N THR A 366 -9.63 17.05 11.95
CA THR A 366 -8.76 18.24 11.86
C THR A 366 -7.30 17.84 12.00
N TYR A 367 -6.49 18.25 11.04
CA TYR A 367 -5.04 18.09 11.05
C TYR A 367 -4.35 19.45 11.26
N SER A 368 -3.21 19.46 11.96
CA SER A 368 -2.20 20.52 11.94
C SER A 368 -1.10 20.10 10.97
N LEU A 369 -0.77 20.94 9.98
CA LEU A 369 0.06 20.61 8.84
C LEU A 369 1.25 21.55 8.62
N ALA A 370 1.47 22.53 9.50
CA ALA A 370 2.53 23.54 9.29
C ALA A 370 3.92 22.92 9.18
N GLU A 371 4.21 21.85 9.93
CA GLU A 371 5.49 21.14 9.92
C GLU A 371 5.80 20.44 8.59
N THR A 372 4.81 20.26 7.72
CA THR A 372 5.01 19.63 6.40
C THR A 372 5.54 20.62 5.35
N TYR A 373 5.68 21.89 5.68
CA TYR A 373 6.17 22.95 4.78
C TYR A 373 7.48 23.55 5.29
N SER A 374 8.32 23.97 4.35
CA SER A 374 9.58 24.65 4.68
C SER A 374 9.35 26.05 5.27
N THR A 375 10.38 26.60 5.93
CA THR A 375 10.37 27.97 6.45
C THR A 375 10.20 29.03 5.35
N GLU A 376 10.53 28.71 4.11
CA GLU A 376 10.36 29.59 2.93
C GLU A 376 8.88 29.82 2.59
N SER A 377 8.00 28.95 3.01
CA SER A 377 6.55 29.12 2.90
C SER A 377 6.01 30.23 3.81
N TYR A 378 6.80 30.63 4.83
CA TYR A 378 6.44 31.59 5.88
C TYR A 378 5.22 31.16 6.72
N ILE A 379 4.81 29.91 6.67
CA ILE A 379 3.70 29.39 7.46
C ILE A 379 4.13 29.16 8.91
N GLU A 380 3.37 29.68 9.86
CA GLU A 380 3.55 29.46 11.30
C GLU A 380 2.51 28.48 11.85
N LYS A 381 1.26 28.55 11.31
CA LYS A 381 0.19 27.60 11.65
C LYS A 381 -0.64 27.31 10.41
N PHE A 382 -0.91 26.04 10.19
CA PHE A 382 -1.83 25.56 9.16
C PHE A 382 -2.69 24.46 9.75
N THR A 383 -3.99 24.69 9.85
CA THR A 383 -4.95 23.66 10.25
C THR A 383 -5.93 23.40 9.13
N ARG A 384 -6.10 22.12 8.79
CA ARG A 384 -7.04 21.64 7.78
C ARG A 384 -8.15 20.86 8.46
N HIS A 385 -9.37 21.33 8.33
CA HIS A 385 -10.56 20.71 8.92
C HIS A 385 -11.49 20.21 7.82
N PHE A 386 -11.90 18.96 7.93
CA PHE A 386 -12.90 18.32 7.09
C PHE A 386 -14.18 18.09 7.88
N SER A 387 -15.33 18.38 7.26
CA SER A 387 -16.67 18.07 7.79
C SER A 387 -17.54 17.49 6.69
N VAL A 388 -18.04 16.27 6.90
CA VAL A 388 -18.85 15.53 5.93
C VAL A 388 -20.32 15.54 6.34
N HIS A 389 -21.15 16.19 5.54
CA HIS A 389 -22.60 16.21 5.70
C HIS A 389 -23.25 15.12 4.83
N GLU A 390 -23.29 13.88 5.32
CA GLU A 390 -23.69 12.70 4.57
C GLU A 390 -25.04 12.83 3.87
N GLN A 391 -26.09 13.28 4.58
CA GLN A 391 -27.44 13.43 4.04
C GLN A 391 -27.55 14.41 2.87
N LYS A 392 -26.67 15.42 2.85
CA LYS A 392 -26.60 16.43 1.78
C LYS A 392 -25.54 16.07 0.73
N LYS A 393 -24.78 15.02 0.94
CA LYS A 393 -23.62 14.61 0.14
C LYS A 393 -22.62 15.78 -0.05
N ILE A 394 -22.30 16.50 1.03
CA ILE A 394 -21.39 17.67 1.00
C ILE A 394 -20.18 17.38 1.87
N LEU A 395 -19.00 17.58 1.29
CA LEU A 395 -17.75 17.73 2.01
C LEU A 395 -17.42 19.23 2.12
N VAL A 396 -17.14 19.71 3.31
CA VAL A 396 -16.61 21.05 3.57
C VAL A 396 -15.17 20.93 4.02
N LEU A 397 -14.28 21.58 3.29
CA LEU A 397 -12.88 21.78 3.64
C LEU A 397 -12.71 23.20 4.17
N HIS A 398 -12.17 23.32 5.37
CA HIS A 398 -11.88 24.59 6.01
C HIS A 398 -10.40 24.65 6.40
N ASP A 399 -9.62 25.37 5.62
CA ASP A 399 -8.21 25.60 5.84
C ASP A 399 -7.98 26.96 6.51
N ARG A 400 -7.19 26.96 7.60
CA ARG A 400 -6.82 28.15 8.35
C ARG A 400 -5.31 28.29 8.35
N PHE A 401 -4.85 29.47 8.00
CA PHE A 401 -3.44 29.80 7.86
C PHE A 401 -3.04 31.00 8.74
N CYS A 402 -1.88 30.89 9.37
CA CYS A 402 -1.18 32.00 9.99
C CYS A 402 0.25 32.04 9.46
N PHE A 403 0.63 33.17 8.84
CA PHE A 403 1.94 33.39 8.23
C PHE A 403 2.76 34.39 9.05
N SER A 404 4.09 34.32 8.95
CA SER A 404 4.96 35.37 9.49
C SER A 404 4.96 36.65 8.64
N LYS A 405 4.62 36.55 7.33
CA LYS A 405 4.50 37.68 6.40
C LYS A 405 3.11 38.31 6.39
N ALA A 406 3.03 39.60 6.08
CA ALA A 406 1.77 40.35 5.99
C ALA A 406 0.97 40.07 4.70
N LYS A 407 1.64 39.69 3.60
CA LYS A 407 1.01 39.37 2.31
C LYS A 407 1.49 38.03 1.83
N ASN A 408 0.55 37.16 1.46
CA ASN A 408 0.87 35.78 1.08
C ASN A 408 0.04 35.36 -0.12
N GLU A 409 0.58 34.39 -0.87
CA GLU A 409 -0.11 33.69 -1.94
C GLU A 409 -0.42 32.27 -1.52
N ILE A 410 -1.65 31.83 -1.74
CA ILE A 410 -2.08 30.46 -1.54
C ILE A 410 -2.67 29.97 -2.85
N ILE A 411 -2.24 28.81 -3.32
CA ILE A 411 -2.88 28.09 -4.42
C ILE A 411 -3.48 26.81 -3.82
N GLU A 412 -4.81 26.83 -3.60
CA GLU A 412 -5.52 25.58 -3.31
C GLU A 412 -5.50 24.72 -4.57
N ASN A 413 -4.96 23.51 -4.45
CA ASN A 413 -4.75 22.60 -5.55
C ASN A 413 -5.56 21.32 -5.34
N PHE A 414 -6.40 20.97 -6.31
CA PHE A 414 -7.19 19.74 -6.32
C PHE A 414 -6.88 18.98 -7.61
N VAL A 415 -7.02 17.66 -7.57
CA VAL A 415 -6.70 16.80 -8.71
C VAL A 415 -7.85 15.87 -9.01
N SER A 416 -8.20 15.75 -10.28
CA SER A 416 -9.26 14.87 -10.75
C SER A 416 -8.83 14.14 -12.02
N PRO A 417 -9.15 12.86 -12.18
CA PRO A 417 -9.06 12.18 -13.47
C PRO A 417 -10.15 12.62 -14.45
N ILE A 418 -11.19 13.32 -13.94
CA ILE A 418 -12.33 13.80 -14.72
C ILE A 418 -12.04 15.22 -15.20
N GLU A 419 -12.31 15.50 -16.47
CA GLU A 419 -12.10 16.82 -17.06
C GLU A 419 -13.04 17.85 -16.41
N PRO A 420 -12.48 18.92 -15.79
CA PRO A 420 -13.27 19.92 -15.10
C PRO A 420 -13.74 21.02 -16.05
N VAL A 421 -14.94 21.54 -15.78
CA VAL A 421 -15.48 22.72 -16.44
C VAL A 421 -15.56 23.87 -15.43
N ILE A 422 -14.93 25.01 -15.75
CA ILE A 422 -15.04 26.21 -14.93
C ILE A 422 -16.32 26.97 -15.32
N GLU A 423 -17.18 27.20 -14.34
CA GLU A 423 -18.40 28.02 -14.47
C GLU A 423 -18.34 29.17 -13.45
N GLU A 424 -18.05 30.40 -13.90
CA GLU A 424 -17.87 31.58 -13.05
C GLU A 424 -16.81 31.35 -11.94
N LYS A 425 -17.23 31.11 -10.70
CA LYS A 425 -16.36 30.91 -9.52
C LYS A 425 -16.48 29.52 -8.90
N LYS A 426 -16.91 28.52 -9.70
CA LYS A 426 -17.04 27.13 -9.33
C LYS A 426 -16.48 26.23 -10.42
N VAL A 427 -16.21 25.00 -10.07
CA VAL A 427 -15.77 23.96 -11.00
C VAL A 427 -16.73 22.80 -10.94
N ILE A 428 -17.10 22.28 -12.12
CA ILE A 428 -17.97 21.13 -12.29
C ILE A 428 -17.14 19.94 -12.80
N LEU A 429 -17.22 18.85 -12.09
CA LEU A 429 -16.74 17.52 -12.52
C LEU A 429 -17.96 16.68 -12.85
N ARG A 430 -18.04 16.15 -14.09
CA ARG A 430 -19.23 15.42 -14.58
C ARG A 430 -18.84 14.08 -15.18
N THR A 431 -19.51 13.03 -14.74
CA THR A 431 -19.56 11.74 -15.43
C THR A 431 -20.90 11.56 -16.17
N SER A 432 -21.17 10.37 -16.72
CA SER A 432 -22.46 10.09 -17.33
C SER A 432 -23.64 10.18 -16.36
N ASN A 433 -23.44 9.86 -15.09
CA ASN A 433 -24.51 9.67 -14.11
C ASN A 433 -24.44 10.64 -12.92
N GLU A 434 -23.29 11.20 -12.63
CA GLU A 434 -23.01 11.91 -11.40
C GLU A 434 -22.27 13.23 -11.65
N VAL A 435 -22.45 14.18 -10.75
CA VAL A 435 -21.81 15.50 -10.83
C VAL A 435 -21.24 15.88 -9.47
N VAL A 436 -20.03 16.40 -9.44
CA VAL A 436 -19.49 17.11 -8.28
C VAL A 436 -19.32 18.59 -8.63
N GLU A 437 -19.91 19.44 -7.82
CA GLU A 437 -19.70 20.89 -7.87
C GLU A 437 -18.71 21.31 -6.77
N ILE A 438 -17.61 21.96 -7.16
CA ILE A 438 -16.61 22.53 -6.26
C ILE A 438 -16.87 24.04 -6.16
N LYS A 439 -17.22 24.51 -4.96
CA LYS A 439 -17.45 25.93 -4.66
C LYS A 439 -16.30 26.49 -3.86
N PHE A 440 -15.64 27.50 -4.41
CA PHE A 440 -14.49 28.15 -3.81
C PHE A 440 -14.92 29.39 -2.99
N ASP A 441 -14.17 29.67 -1.93
CA ASP A 441 -14.29 30.94 -1.23
C ASP A 441 -13.95 32.09 -2.18
N THR A 442 -14.85 33.03 -2.33
CA THR A 442 -14.68 34.13 -3.29
C THR A 442 -14.07 35.38 -2.70
N ARG A 443 -13.89 35.46 -1.36
CA ARG A 443 -13.44 36.67 -0.65
C ARG A 443 -12.06 37.17 -1.11
N PHE A 444 -11.13 36.27 -1.40
CA PHE A 444 -9.76 36.59 -1.77
C PHE A 444 -9.30 35.87 -3.04
N LEU A 445 -10.25 35.31 -3.78
CA LEU A 445 -9.98 34.53 -4.99
C LEU A 445 -9.55 35.47 -6.13
N ILE A 446 -8.37 35.21 -6.69
CA ILE A 446 -7.79 35.94 -7.82
C ILE A 446 -8.14 35.25 -9.14
N SER A 447 -7.91 33.92 -9.22
CA SER A 447 -8.15 33.17 -10.44
C SER A 447 -8.46 31.70 -10.15
N LEU A 448 -9.19 31.08 -11.09
CA LEU A 448 -9.37 29.63 -11.19
C LEU A 448 -8.72 29.16 -12.50
N ASN A 449 -7.88 28.15 -12.40
CA ASN A 449 -7.18 27.60 -13.53
C ASN A 449 -7.30 26.06 -13.52
N VAL A 450 -7.28 25.47 -14.73
CA VAL A 450 -7.20 24.02 -14.92
C VAL A 450 -5.96 23.73 -15.74
N ILE A 451 -5.12 22.82 -15.25
CA ILE A 451 -3.90 22.40 -15.92
C ILE A 451 -3.99 20.90 -16.18
N LYS A 452 -4.04 20.55 -17.45
CA LYS A 452 -3.99 19.14 -17.89
C LYS A 452 -2.58 18.59 -17.70
N LYS A 453 -2.48 17.41 -17.09
CA LYS A 453 -1.25 16.67 -16.85
C LYS A 453 -1.34 15.28 -17.46
N GLN A 454 -0.24 14.79 -17.99
CA GLN A 454 -0.07 13.41 -18.42
C GLN A 454 0.91 12.71 -17.47
N TYR A 455 0.65 11.44 -17.19
CA TYR A 455 1.51 10.61 -16.34
C TYR A 455 1.41 9.14 -16.75
N HIS A 456 2.44 8.35 -16.44
CA HIS A 456 2.41 6.91 -16.62
C HIS A 456 1.96 6.24 -15.32
N ARG A 457 0.94 5.39 -15.42
CA ARG A 457 0.52 4.52 -14.31
C ARG A 457 1.53 3.41 -14.09
N HIS A 458 1.35 2.68 -12.99
CA HIS A 458 2.17 1.52 -12.62
C HIS A 458 2.39 0.50 -13.76
N ASP A 459 1.38 0.27 -14.59
CA ASP A 459 1.44 -0.65 -15.74
C ASP A 459 2.08 -0.05 -17.00
N GLY A 460 2.63 1.18 -16.92
CA GLY A 460 3.20 1.92 -18.03
C GLY A 460 2.17 2.61 -18.92
N GLY A 461 0.87 2.44 -18.64
CA GLY A 461 -0.20 3.08 -19.41
C GLY A 461 -0.21 4.59 -19.23
N LEU A 462 -0.27 5.34 -20.35
CA LEU A 462 -0.38 6.80 -20.32
C LEU A 462 -1.79 7.22 -19.92
N CYS A 463 -1.88 8.06 -18.89
CA CYS A 463 -3.12 8.60 -18.36
C CYS A 463 -3.08 10.13 -18.26
N GLU A 464 -4.27 10.70 -18.11
CA GLU A 464 -4.46 12.14 -17.94
C GLU A 464 -5.10 12.43 -16.59
N ALA A 465 -4.70 13.55 -16.00
CA ALA A 465 -5.32 14.13 -14.82
C ALA A 465 -5.36 15.65 -14.94
N HIS A 466 -6.23 16.27 -14.18
CA HIS A 466 -6.46 17.71 -14.22
C HIS A 466 -6.19 18.30 -12.85
N GLN A 467 -5.25 19.25 -12.78
CA GLN A 467 -5.04 20.09 -11.62
C GLN A 467 -6.01 21.27 -11.68
N ILE A 468 -6.83 21.43 -10.66
CA ILE A 468 -7.75 22.53 -10.45
C ILE A 468 -7.10 23.43 -9.42
N GLN A 469 -6.74 24.66 -9.81
CA GLN A 469 -5.99 25.58 -8.98
C GLN A 469 -6.80 26.85 -8.72
N ALA A 470 -7.11 27.11 -7.46
CA ALA A 470 -7.70 28.36 -6.99
C ALA A 470 -6.62 29.19 -6.32
N MET A 471 -6.28 30.34 -6.92
CA MET A 471 -5.26 31.26 -6.43
C MET A 471 -5.87 32.35 -5.56
N TYR A 472 -5.28 32.54 -4.40
CA TYR A 472 -5.69 33.56 -3.41
C TYR A 472 -4.54 34.48 -3.04
N GLN A 473 -4.86 35.78 -2.86
CA GLN A 473 -3.95 36.74 -2.24
C GLN A 473 -4.51 37.09 -0.85
N VAL A 474 -3.74 36.79 0.18
CA VAL A 474 -4.25 36.82 1.55
C VAL A 474 -3.35 37.60 2.50
N ALA A 475 -3.92 38.03 3.65
CA ALA A 475 -3.21 38.66 4.75
C ALA A 475 -2.44 37.63 5.62
N LYS A 476 -1.85 38.10 6.71
CA LYS A 476 -1.13 37.28 7.68
C LYS A 476 -1.96 36.12 8.24
N GLU A 477 -3.20 36.40 8.60
CA GLU A 477 -4.17 35.42 9.10
C GLU A 477 -5.31 35.32 8.11
N THR A 478 -5.69 34.12 7.75
CA THR A 478 -6.79 33.88 6.81
C THR A 478 -7.39 32.49 7.00
N GLU A 479 -8.62 32.36 6.52
CA GLU A 479 -9.30 31.09 6.36
C GLU A 479 -9.89 30.99 4.95
N ILE A 480 -9.85 29.81 4.37
CA ILE A 480 -10.42 29.48 3.07
C ILE A 480 -11.38 28.31 3.26
N ILE A 481 -12.60 28.46 2.74
CA ILE A 481 -13.61 27.41 2.79
C ILE A 481 -13.92 26.96 1.38
N THR A 482 -13.71 25.68 1.11
CA THR A 482 -14.08 25.03 -0.16
C THR A 482 -15.13 23.96 0.14
N SER A 483 -16.19 23.90 -0.65
CA SER A 483 -17.20 22.85 -0.51
C SER A 483 -17.32 22.02 -1.79
N PHE A 484 -17.51 20.72 -1.60
CA PHE A 484 -17.67 19.74 -2.65
C PHE A 484 -19.06 19.12 -2.50
N VAL A 485 -19.91 19.28 -3.52
CA VAL A 485 -21.31 18.85 -3.49
C VAL A 485 -21.49 17.75 -4.53
N LEU A 486 -21.78 16.54 -4.10
CA LEU A 486 -22.11 15.40 -4.97
C LEU A 486 -23.63 15.39 -5.25
N MET A 487 -23.99 15.41 -6.54
CA MET A 487 -25.38 15.52 -7.03
C MET A 487 -25.74 14.35 -7.92
#